data_5f2583646e9260c28f29b26f69a1b610
#
_entry.id   5f2583646e9260c28f29b26f69a1b610
#
_cell.length_a   1.000
_cell.length_b   1.000
_cell.length_c   1.000
_cell.angle_alpha   90.00
_cell.angle_beta   90.00
_cell.angle_gamma   90.00
#
_symmetry.space_group_name_H-M   'P 1'
#
loop_
_entity.id
_entity.type
_entity.pdbx_description
1 polymer ?
#
loop_
_entity_poly.entity_id
_entity_poly.type
_entity_poly.pdbx_seq_one_letter_code
_entity_poly.pdbx_strand_id
1 'polypeptide(L)'
;QLTTHPAHDTRPVWSPDGQRIAFASNRSGNFDVFLMNKEGGEPKRLTTHSTNEYPTTFKDNGHILYLANVLQDAKDIQFPGTRFMQVYEISTDGGRPDLYSSLYMENIALSKDGSKLLYNDYKGYEDPWRKHHQSSITRDIWLCTLGKDRSFQKVTTFGGEDRNPVWAADGASFYYLSEEKGSFNIFKKDLAGNNEKQITTHTTHPVRFLTSDNSGTLCYSYDGEIYTVKEGQKPAKVNIQIVADKIENDVIHRLLTDGATDIAVSPNGKEVAFITRGDVYVTSIEYETTRQITNTPQQERNIDFSPDGRSLVYSAEREGTWGIYESKLTRDEDKQFTYAPELKEEPLVVSGQTSFQPLYSPDGNEVAFLENRTTLRVINRKTKQVRTVLDGKYLYSYSDGDQHFQWSPDSKWFLVDYISVGGWNNTDIALVKADGSGEVTNLTESGYSDGDAKWVLDGKAMIWSSDRAGFRSHGSWGAERDVYIMFFDGEAYDKFRLSKEELALVEADENKDKDEDKTSDKDSDKKKEDKDKPVAPLKFDLENRKDRIIRLTANSSSLGDAVLAPKGDKLYYCAAFEKGFDLWEHDLKEKSTKLLLKNVGRGTLFADKKVENL
;
A
#
# COMPACT_ATOMS: atom_id res chain seq x y z
N GLN A 1 -24.61 -14.94 25.36
CA GLN A 1 -24.42 -15.32 23.97
C GLN A 1 -25.80 -15.40 23.29
N LEU A 2 -25.98 -14.68 22.15
CA LEU A 2 -27.25 -14.59 21.43
C LEU A 2 -27.27 -15.50 20.20
N THR A 3 -26.10 -15.75 19.58
CA THR A 3 -25.96 -16.64 18.43
C THR A 3 -25.00 -17.77 18.75
N THR A 4 -25.25 -18.98 18.21
CA THR A 4 -24.42 -20.17 18.39
C THR A 4 -24.03 -20.82 17.07
N HIS A 5 -24.34 -20.17 15.93
CA HIS A 5 -24.01 -20.66 14.62
C HIS A 5 -22.48 -20.55 14.39
N PRO A 6 -21.83 -21.52 13.72
CA PRO A 6 -20.37 -21.51 13.49
C PRO A 6 -19.90 -20.42 12.50
N ALA A 7 -20.83 -19.81 11.75
CA ALA A 7 -20.51 -18.70 10.84
C ALA A 7 -20.20 -17.40 11.60
N HIS A 8 -19.57 -16.45 10.90
CA HIS A 8 -19.31 -15.13 11.45
C HIS A 8 -20.58 -14.30 11.53
N ASP A 9 -20.89 -13.81 12.74
CA ASP A 9 -21.90 -12.80 13.01
C ASP A 9 -21.19 -11.50 13.42
N THR A 10 -21.51 -10.37 12.74
CA THR A 10 -20.80 -9.11 12.91
C THR A 10 -21.72 -7.90 12.73
N ARG A 11 -21.24 -6.71 13.08
CA ARG A 11 -21.91 -5.40 12.91
C ARG A 11 -23.34 -5.37 13.49
N PRO A 12 -23.56 -5.72 14.78
CA PRO A 12 -24.87 -5.64 15.38
C PRO A 12 -25.32 -4.18 15.52
N VAL A 13 -26.59 -3.93 15.19
CA VAL A 13 -27.25 -2.64 15.40
C VAL A 13 -28.60 -2.85 16.10
N TRP A 14 -28.91 -2.00 17.06
CA TRP A 14 -30.15 -2.05 17.82
C TRP A 14 -31.28 -1.34 17.13
N SER A 15 -32.50 -1.89 17.22
CA SER A 15 -33.72 -1.16 16.89
C SER A 15 -33.95 0.02 17.85
N PRO A 16 -34.60 1.12 17.41
CA PRO A 16 -34.85 2.29 18.26
C PRO A 16 -35.62 1.98 19.56
N ASP A 17 -36.48 0.98 19.54
CA ASP A 17 -37.22 0.50 20.71
C ASP A 17 -36.43 -0.46 21.61
N GLY A 18 -35.19 -0.83 21.20
CA GLY A 18 -34.33 -1.76 21.93
C GLY A 18 -34.84 -3.19 22.05
N GLN A 19 -35.75 -3.61 21.16
CA GLN A 19 -36.34 -4.97 21.22
C GLN A 19 -35.69 -5.94 20.22
N ARG A 20 -35.04 -5.42 19.19
CA ARG A 20 -34.46 -6.23 18.11
C ARG A 20 -33.05 -5.81 17.80
N ILE A 21 -32.29 -6.75 17.24
CA ILE A 21 -30.89 -6.56 16.77
C ILE A 21 -30.86 -7.02 15.31
N ALA A 22 -30.39 -6.13 14.43
CA ALA A 22 -29.97 -6.51 13.09
C ALA A 22 -28.45 -6.72 13.07
N PHE A 23 -27.98 -7.70 12.33
CA PHE A 23 -26.56 -8.03 12.22
C PHE A 23 -26.23 -8.64 10.87
N ALA A 24 -24.98 -8.64 10.48
CA ALA A 24 -24.51 -9.33 9.29
C ALA A 24 -24.04 -10.74 9.65
N SER A 25 -24.41 -11.73 8.83
CA SER A 25 -23.97 -13.11 8.99
C SER A 25 -23.65 -13.74 7.63
N ASN A 26 -22.55 -14.50 7.56
CA ASN A 26 -22.21 -15.26 6.35
C ASN A 26 -22.67 -16.73 6.39
N ARG A 27 -23.67 -17.05 7.23
CA ARG A 27 -24.22 -18.40 7.37
C ARG A 27 -24.87 -18.95 6.11
N SER A 28 -25.20 -18.09 5.14
CA SER A 28 -25.80 -18.44 3.85
C SER A 28 -24.82 -18.34 2.68
N GLY A 29 -23.50 -18.20 2.96
CA GLY A 29 -22.44 -18.12 1.96
C GLY A 29 -21.68 -16.78 1.97
N ASN A 30 -22.38 -15.69 1.69
CA ASN A 30 -21.88 -14.31 1.86
C ASN A 30 -22.55 -13.64 3.05
N PHE A 31 -22.11 -12.43 3.41
CA PHE A 31 -22.74 -11.66 4.47
C PHE A 31 -24.07 -11.09 4.01
N ASP A 32 -25.13 -11.48 4.71
CA ASP A 32 -26.49 -10.94 4.56
C ASP A 32 -26.93 -10.25 5.86
N VAL A 33 -27.97 -9.42 5.76
CA VAL A 33 -28.62 -8.80 6.91
C VAL A 33 -29.61 -9.78 7.55
N PHE A 34 -29.41 -10.05 8.83
CA PHE A 34 -30.30 -10.84 9.67
C PHE A 34 -30.91 -9.98 10.77
N LEU A 35 -32.11 -10.36 11.22
CA LEU A 35 -32.82 -9.71 12.30
C LEU A 35 -33.22 -10.75 13.36
N MET A 36 -33.00 -10.41 14.63
CA MET A 36 -33.38 -11.25 15.76
C MET A 36 -33.96 -10.44 16.92
N ASN A 37 -34.65 -11.10 17.84
CA ASN A 37 -35.06 -10.48 19.09
C ASN A 37 -33.86 -10.31 20.05
N LYS A 38 -33.96 -9.34 20.95
CA LYS A 38 -32.90 -9.07 21.96
C LYS A 38 -32.66 -10.25 22.90
N GLU A 39 -33.63 -11.10 23.10
CA GLU A 39 -33.55 -12.31 23.94
C GLU A 39 -32.90 -13.49 23.19
N GLY A 40 -32.56 -13.32 21.91
CA GLY A 40 -32.07 -14.40 21.05
C GLY A 40 -33.17 -15.10 20.27
N GLY A 41 -32.94 -16.35 19.88
CA GLY A 41 -33.84 -17.17 19.05
C GLY A 41 -33.34 -17.27 17.61
N GLU A 42 -34.16 -17.84 16.73
CA GLU A 42 -33.79 -18.05 15.32
C GLU A 42 -33.79 -16.72 14.56
N PRO A 43 -32.64 -16.31 13.95
CA PRO A 43 -32.56 -15.06 13.20
C PRO A 43 -33.31 -15.16 11.86
N LYS A 44 -34.07 -14.14 11.52
CA LYS A 44 -34.70 -13.98 10.21
C LYS A 44 -33.75 -13.35 9.23
N ARG A 45 -33.45 -14.03 8.11
CA ARG A 45 -32.70 -13.43 6.99
C ARG A 45 -33.56 -12.40 6.27
N LEU A 46 -33.07 -11.19 6.08
CA LEU A 46 -33.79 -10.10 5.42
C LEU A 46 -33.31 -9.88 3.98
N THR A 47 -32.04 -10.08 3.70
CA THR A 47 -31.44 -9.84 2.39
C THR A 47 -30.85 -11.14 1.83
N THR A 48 -30.71 -11.20 0.49
CA THR A 48 -30.35 -12.45 -0.21
C THR A 48 -29.47 -12.22 -1.44
N HIS A 49 -28.89 -11.02 -1.59
CA HIS A 49 -28.03 -10.73 -2.74
C HIS A 49 -26.70 -11.48 -2.64
N SER A 50 -26.06 -11.77 -3.78
CA SER A 50 -24.78 -12.49 -3.83
C SER A 50 -23.56 -11.68 -3.38
N THR A 51 -23.70 -10.35 -3.19
CA THR A 51 -22.66 -9.50 -2.59
C THR A 51 -22.84 -9.41 -1.07
N ASN A 52 -21.79 -8.97 -0.38
CA ASN A 52 -21.87 -8.75 1.05
C ASN A 52 -22.77 -7.55 1.40
N GLU A 53 -23.60 -7.73 2.41
CA GLU A 53 -24.60 -6.78 2.88
C GLU A 53 -24.41 -6.56 4.39
N TYR A 54 -24.23 -5.30 4.80
CA TYR A 54 -23.89 -4.95 6.18
C TYR A 54 -24.85 -3.93 6.76
N PRO A 55 -25.61 -4.24 7.83
CA PRO A 55 -26.48 -3.27 8.50
C PRO A 55 -25.63 -2.15 9.09
N THR A 56 -26.15 -0.92 9.04
CA THR A 56 -25.46 0.23 9.60
C THR A 56 -26.29 0.95 10.68
N THR A 57 -27.60 1.07 10.50
CA THR A 57 -28.49 1.64 11.51
C THR A 57 -29.94 1.26 11.19
N PHE A 58 -30.82 1.32 12.19
CA PHE A 58 -32.25 1.37 11.93
C PHE A 58 -32.67 2.77 11.54
N LYS A 59 -33.49 2.92 10.51
CA LYS A 59 -34.14 4.17 10.15
C LYS A 59 -35.31 4.46 11.08
N ASP A 60 -36.07 3.43 11.36
CA ASP A 60 -37.17 3.35 12.32
C ASP A 60 -37.34 1.88 12.76
N ASN A 61 -38.34 1.57 13.57
CA ASN A 61 -38.57 0.19 13.97
C ASN A 61 -38.91 -0.77 12.82
N GLY A 62 -39.41 -0.26 11.70
CA GLY A 62 -39.82 -1.05 10.54
C GLY A 62 -38.77 -1.18 9.44
N HIS A 63 -37.69 -0.37 9.47
CA HIS A 63 -36.75 -0.30 8.36
C HIS A 63 -35.29 -0.23 8.84
N ILE A 64 -34.41 -0.88 8.10
CA ILE A 64 -32.97 -0.96 8.35
C ILE A 64 -32.23 -0.38 7.16
N LEU A 65 -31.26 0.51 7.42
CA LEU A 65 -30.28 0.95 6.44
C LEU A 65 -29.07 0.01 6.46
N TYR A 66 -28.62 -0.40 5.29
CA TYR A 66 -27.46 -1.28 5.15
C TYR A 66 -26.61 -0.90 3.96
N LEU A 67 -25.35 -1.28 3.99
CA LEU A 67 -24.38 -1.09 2.94
C LEU A 67 -24.32 -2.34 2.08
N ALA A 68 -24.38 -2.15 0.77
CA ALA A 68 -24.21 -3.25 -0.19
C ALA A 68 -23.56 -2.73 -1.49
N ASN A 69 -22.89 -3.65 -2.14
CA ASN A 69 -22.32 -3.42 -3.46
C ASN A 69 -23.14 -4.21 -4.49
N VAL A 70 -24.35 -3.77 -4.74
CA VAL A 70 -25.22 -4.37 -5.74
C VAL A 70 -24.68 -4.02 -7.12
N LEU A 71 -24.16 -5.02 -7.83
CA LEU A 71 -23.68 -4.85 -9.19
C LEU A 71 -24.84 -4.47 -10.10
N GLN A 72 -24.75 -3.30 -10.69
CA GLN A 72 -25.58 -2.91 -11.82
C GLN A 72 -25.16 -3.71 -13.08
N ASP A 73 -25.97 -3.65 -14.14
CA ASP A 73 -25.57 -4.23 -15.42
C ASP A 73 -24.15 -3.77 -15.80
N ALA A 74 -23.30 -4.69 -16.22
CA ALA A 74 -21.93 -4.40 -16.59
C ALA A 74 -21.79 -3.28 -17.64
N LYS A 75 -22.84 -3.06 -18.42
CA LYS A 75 -22.92 -1.97 -19.41
C LYS A 75 -23.07 -0.59 -18.80
N ASP A 76 -23.62 -0.51 -17.58
CA ASP A 76 -23.90 0.75 -16.89
C ASP A 76 -22.82 1.10 -15.84
N ILE A 77 -21.83 0.23 -15.66
CA ILE A 77 -20.73 0.45 -14.70
C ILE A 77 -19.72 1.42 -15.32
N GLN A 78 -19.72 2.66 -14.84
CA GLN A 78 -18.76 3.68 -15.24
C GLN A 78 -17.43 3.59 -14.47
N PHE A 79 -17.43 2.97 -13.29
CA PHE A 79 -16.24 2.75 -12.48
C PHE A 79 -16.05 1.25 -12.26
N PRO A 80 -14.80 0.78 -12.02
CA PRO A 80 -14.56 -0.59 -11.64
C PRO A 80 -15.47 -0.98 -10.47
N GLY A 81 -16.38 -1.90 -10.70
CA GLY A 81 -17.37 -2.35 -9.72
C GLY A 81 -16.70 -2.79 -8.42
N THR A 82 -17.44 -2.75 -7.33
CA THR A 82 -17.08 -3.21 -5.99
C THR A 82 -16.34 -2.23 -5.06
N ARG A 83 -15.84 -1.08 -5.54
CA ARG A 83 -15.14 -0.13 -4.66
C ARG A 83 -16.04 0.69 -3.75
N PHE A 84 -17.25 1.02 -4.20
CA PHE A 84 -18.14 1.94 -3.48
C PHE A 84 -19.46 1.24 -3.17
N MET A 85 -19.66 0.94 -1.89
CA MET A 85 -20.94 0.44 -1.42
C MET A 85 -21.98 1.58 -1.43
N GLN A 86 -23.22 1.24 -1.72
CA GLN A 86 -24.36 2.14 -1.65
C GLN A 86 -25.17 1.85 -0.41
N VAL A 87 -25.96 2.80 0.03
CA VAL A 87 -26.86 2.65 1.16
C VAL A 87 -28.24 2.20 0.66
N TYR A 88 -28.69 1.07 1.13
CA TYR A 88 -30.01 0.52 0.84
C TYR A 88 -30.88 0.51 2.09
N GLU A 89 -32.18 0.49 1.86
CA GLU A 89 -33.20 0.37 2.90
C GLU A 89 -33.95 -0.96 2.71
N ILE A 90 -34.14 -1.72 3.80
CA ILE A 90 -34.93 -2.96 3.81
C ILE A 90 -35.95 -2.94 4.93
N SER A 91 -37.17 -3.39 4.66
CA SER A 91 -38.18 -3.60 5.70
C SER A 91 -37.75 -4.73 6.65
N THR A 92 -38.07 -4.61 7.93
CA THR A 92 -37.91 -5.70 8.91
C THR A 92 -38.80 -6.91 8.60
N ASP A 93 -39.80 -6.74 7.74
CA ASP A 93 -40.61 -7.85 7.20
C ASP A 93 -39.92 -8.55 6.02
N GLY A 94 -38.84 -7.99 5.50
CA GLY A 94 -38.14 -8.43 4.31
C GLY A 94 -38.75 -7.82 3.04
N GLY A 95 -38.53 -8.44 1.90
CA GLY A 95 -39.02 -7.99 0.61
C GLY A 95 -37.90 -7.36 -0.26
N ARG A 96 -38.33 -6.51 -1.21
CA ARG A 96 -37.39 -5.85 -2.13
C ARG A 96 -36.75 -4.65 -1.44
N PRO A 97 -35.42 -4.52 -1.43
CA PRO A 97 -34.75 -3.33 -0.92
C PRO A 97 -34.89 -2.15 -1.86
N ASP A 98 -34.87 -0.94 -1.31
CA ASP A 98 -34.84 0.31 -2.02
C ASP A 98 -33.49 0.99 -1.88
N LEU A 99 -33.02 1.68 -2.93
CA LEU A 99 -31.80 2.49 -2.87
C LEU A 99 -32.07 3.76 -2.04
N TYR A 100 -31.44 3.86 -0.86
CA TYR A 100 -31.56 5.03 0.01
C TYR A 100 -30.62 6.17 -0.39
N SER A 101 -29.36 5.83 -0.72
CA SER A 101 -28.34 6.78 -1.17
C SER A 101 -27.31 6.09 -2.08
N SER A 102 -26.99 6.74 -3.19
CA SER A 102 -25.90 6.32 -4.06
C SER A 102 -24.51 6.74 -3.51
N LEU A 103 -24.47 7.61 -2.52
CA LEU A 103 -23.23 7.98 -1.85
C LEU A 103 -22.79 6.87 -0.90
N TYR A 104 -21.48 6.59 -0.87
CA TYR A 104 -20.92 5.70 0.12
C TYR A 104 -20.78 6.43 1.46
N MET A 105 -21.50 5.93 2.45
CA MET A 105 -21.56 6.51 3.79
C MET A 105 -21.24 5.42 4.81
N GLU A 106 -20.11 5.51 5.48
CA GLU A 106 -19.78 4.58 6.58
C GLU A 106 -20.26 5.10 7.93
N ASN A 107 -20.53 4.17 8.86
CA ASN A 107 -20.89 4.48 10.25
C ASN A 107 -22.03 5.52 10.36
N ILE A 108 -23.10 5.24 9.66
CA ILE A 108 -24.28 6.12 9.64
C ILE A 108 -24.92 6.19 11.03
N ALA A 109 -25.12 7.39 11.54
CA ALA A 109 -25.85 7.68 12.77
C ALA A 109 -26.99 8.63 12.47
N LEU A 110 -28.22 8.14 12.54
CA LEU A 110 -29.43 8.93 12.34
C LEU A 110 -29.80 9.69 13.61
N SER A 111 -30.20 10.96 13.49
CA SER A 111 -30.73 11.74 14.62
C SER A 111 -32.04 11.15 15.13
N LYS A 112 -32.34 11.35 16.41
CA LYS A 112 -33.52 10.79 17.06
C LYS A 112 -34.85 11.20 16.40
N ASP A 113 -34.90 12.38 15.82
CA ASP A 113 -36.05 12.93 15.09
C ASP A 113 -36.07 12.50 13.60
N GLY A 114 -35.05 11.78 13.14
CA GLY A 114 -34.92 11.34 11.76
C GLY A 114 -34.63 12.45 10.76
N SER A 115 -34.35 13.69 11.21
CA SER A 115 -34.13 14.84 10.30
C SER A 115 -32.70 15.02 9.83
N LYS A 116 -31.73 14.40 10.52
CA LYS A 116 -30.30 14.56 10.26
C LYS A 116 -29.58 13.22 10.33
N LEU A 117 -28.47 13.15 9.63
CA LEU A 117 -27.64 11.96 9.54
C LEU A 117 -26.17 12.37 9.61
N LEU A 118 -25.42 11.78 10.53
CA LEU A 118 -23.97 11.84 10.58
C LEU A 118 -23.39 10.59 9.93
N TYR A 119 -22.29 10.76 9.22
CA TYR A 119 -21.56 9.65 8.61
C TYR A 119 -20.10 10.03 8.40
N ASN A 120 -19.22 9.06 8.26
CA ASN A 120 -17.93 9.32 7.68
C ASN A 120 -17.92 8.98 6.18
N ASP A 121 -17.24 9.82 5.42
CA ASP A 121 -17.10 9.65 3.98
C ASP A 121 -16.12 8.51 3.65
N TYR A 122 -16.15 8.11 2.39
CA TYR A 122 -15.21 7.13 1.85
C TYR A 122 -14.71 7.65 0.50
N LYS A 123 -13.47 8.08 0.47
CA LYS A 123 -12.84 8.70 -0.70
C LYS A 123 -12.01 7.71 -1.51
N GLY A 124 -11.62 6.59 -0.90
CA GLY A 124 -10.80 5.57 -1.53
C GLY A 124 -10.61 4.35 -0.66
N TYR A 125 -9.90 3.34 -1.21
CA TYR A 125 -9.58 2.13 -0.47
C TYR A 125 -8.43 2.42 0.50
N GLU A 126 -8.68 2.18 1.78
CA GLU A 126 -7.71 2.34 2.84
C GLU A 126 -7.89 1.24 3.88
N ASP A 127 -6.79 0.76 4.45
CA ASP A 127 -6.82 -0.18 5.55
C ASP A 127 -7.45 0.48 6.80
N PRO A 128 -8.62 0.01 7.29
CA PRO A 128 -9.29 0.61 8.43
C PRO A 128 -8.52 0.44 9.74
N TRP A 129 -7.52 -0.43 9.80
CA TRP A 129 -6.70 -0.68 10.96
C TRP A 129 -5.45 0.19 11.05
N ARG A 130 -5.16 0.91 9.97
CA ARG A 130 -4.01 1.79 9.89
C ARG A 130 -4.13 2.96 10.87
N LYS A 131 -2.98 3.37 11.42
CA LYS A 131 -2.84 4.51 12.35
C LYS A 131 -1.99 5.61 11.72
N HIS A 132 -2.16 6.84 12.23
CA HIS A 132 -1.39 8.03 11.83
C HIS A 132 -1.38 8.28 10.33
N HIS A 133 -2.51 7.96 9.69
CA HIS A 133 -2.67 8.13 8.27
C HIS A 133 -3.07 9.55 7.92
N GLN A 134 -2.31 10.19 7.03
CA GLN A 134 -2.61 11.51 6.47
C GLN A 134 -2.48 11.43 4.96
N SER A 135 -3.57 11.56 4.25
CA SER A 135 -3.61 11.58 2.78
C SER A 135 -4.91 12.21 2.29
N SER A 136 -5.04 12.36 0.99
CA SER A 136 -6.26 12.88 0.36
C SER A 136 -7.50 12.00 0.55
N ILE A 137 -7.33 10.75 1.00
CA ILE A 137 -8.42 9.78 1.19
C ILE A 137 -8.76 9.51 2.65
N THR A 138 -8.14 10.23 3.61
CA THR A 138 -8.53 10.15 5.02
C THR A 138 -9.98 10.52 5.19
N ARG A 139 -10.66 9.80 6.09
CA ARG A 139 -12.09 9.96 6.34
C ARG A 139 -12.37 11.21 7.15
N ASP A 140 -13.44 11.88 6.79
CA ASP A 140 -13.99 13.01 7.53
C ASP A 140 -15.43 12.71 7.96
N ILE A 141 -15.91 13.43 8.96
CA ILE A 141 -17.30 13.34 9.38
C ILE A 141 -18.12 14.43 8.70
N TRP A 142 -19.25 14.00 8.16
CA TRP A 142 -20.22 14.84 7.46
C TRP A 142 -21.58 14.78 8.14
N LEU A 143 -22.26 15.90 8.11
CA LEU A 143 -23.66 16.07 8.47
C LEU A 143 -24.50 16.16 7.19
N CYS A 144 -25.46 15.27 7.04
CA CYS A 144 -26.50 15.38 6.02
C CYS A 144 -27.82 15.80 6.68
N THR A 145 -28.39 16.90 6.26
CA THR A 145 -29.77 17.28 6.62
C THR A 145 -30.72 16.67 5.62
N LEU A 146 -31.65 15.86 6.14
CA LEU A 146 -32.63 15.13 5.35
C LEU A 146 -33.84 16.01 5.06
N GLY A 147 -34.42 15.89 3.87
CA GLY A 147 -35.58 16.65 3.43
C GLY A 147 -35.80 16.46 1.93
N LYS A 148 -36.63 17.30 1.32
CA LYS A 148 -36.86 17.28 -0.12
C LYS A 148 -35.55 17.54 -0.88
N ASP A 149 -34.77 18.52 -0.41
CA ASP A 149 -33.43 18.83 -0.91
C ASP A 149 -32.43 18.51 0.21
N ARG A 150 -31.60 17.48 0.01
CA ARG A 150 -30.55 17.11 0.97
C ARG A 150 -29.44 18.14 0.94
N SER A 151 -28.95 18.54 2.11
CA SER A 151 -27.75 19.36 2.23
C SER A 151 -26.66 18.64 3.01
N PHE A 152 -25.41 18.85 2.62
CA PHE A 152 -24.24 18.19 3.17
C PHE A 152 -23.26 19.23 3.71
N GLN A 153 -22.76 19.00 4.92
CA GLN A 153 -21.78 19.85 5.58
C GLN A 153 -20.69 19.00 6.20
N LYS A 154 -19.43 19.29 5.88
CA LYS A 154 -18.28 18.70 6.55
C LYS A 154 -18.17 19.31 7.95
N VAL A 155 -18.08 18.48 9.00
CA VAL A 155 -18.07 18.93 10.41
C VAL A 155 -16.75 18.68 11.12
N THR A 156 -15.81 17.97 10.50
CA THR A 156 -14.43 17.79 10.98
C THR A 156 -13.44 18.35 9.97
N THR A 157 -12.26 18.78 10.45
CA THR A 157 -11.25 19.47 9.64
C THR A 157 -9.83 18.99 9.89
N PHE A 158 -9.66 17.93 10.70
CA PHE A 158 -8.36 17.32 10.93
C PHE A 158 -7.84 16.68 9.63
N GLY A 159 -6.54 16.78 9.37
CA GLY A 159 -5.92 16.23 8.16
C GLY A 159 -5.72 14.72 8.17
N GLY A 160 -5.93 14.07 9.32
CA GLY A 160 -5.92 12.62 9.50
C GLY A 160 -7.33 12.04 9.54
N GLU A 161 -7.49 10.89 10.20
CA GLU A 161 -8.72 10.12 10.23
C GLU A 161 -9.67 10.57 11.34
N ASP A 162 -10.92 10.91 10.98
CA ASP A 162 -12.06 11.10 11.88
C ASP A 162 -13.15 10.08 11.54
N ARG A 163 -13.58 9.27 12.54
CA ARG A 163 -14.44 8.10 12.30
C ARG A 163 -15.55 7.93 13.33
N ASN A 164 -16.49 7.02 13.03
CA ASN A 164 -17.50 6.52 13.97
C ASN A 164 -18.28 7.64 14.68
N PRO A 165 -18.97 8.55 13.96
CA PRO A 165 -19.81 9.54 14.63
C PRO A 165 -20.98 8.89 15.34
N VAL A 166 -21.27 9.32 16.55
CA VAL A 166 -22.48 8.95 17.30
C VAL A 166 -23.11 10.19 17.93
N TRP A 167 -24.43 10.28 17.94
CA TRP A 167 -25.13 11.42 18.51
C TRP A 167 -24.94 11.49 20.02
N ALA A 168 -24.75 12.68 20.53
CA ALA A 168 -24.90 12.95 21.95
C ALA A 168 -26.39 13.02 22.32
N ALA A 169 -26.69 12.75 23.58
CA ALA A 169 -28.08 12.73 24.09
C ALA A 169 -28.79 14.09 23.94
N ASP A 170 -28.04 15.19 23.82
CA ASP A 170 -28.56 16.56 23.61
C ASP A 170 -29.09 16.80 22.18
N GLY A 171 -28.79 15.90 21.23
CA GLY A 171 -29.17 16.03 19.81
C GLY A 171 -28.55 17.23 19.08
N ALA A 172 -27.67 17.99 19.75
CA ALA A 172 -27.01 19.19 19.23
C ALA A 172 -25.49 19.02 19.04
N SER A 173 -24.96 17.96 19.60
CA SER A 173 -23.55 17.58 19.51
C SER A 173 -23.37 16.10 19.16
N PHE A 174 -22.15 15.71 18.85
CA PHE A 174 -21.80 14.32 18.53
C PHE A 174 -20.46 13.93 19.10
N TYR A 175 -20.28 12.64 19.36
CA TYR A 175 -18.99 12.04 19.67
C TYR A 175 -18.43 11.35 18.43
N TYR A 176 -17.10 11.25 18.35
CA TYR A 176 -16.42 10.60 17.24
C TYR A 176 -15.02 10.15 17.66
N LEU A 177 -14.41 9.29 16.85
CA LEU A 177 -13.03 8.88 17.01
C LEU A 177 -12.12 9.71 16.15
N SER A 178 -11.06 10.28 16.74
CA SER A 178 -10.01 11.03 16.07
C SER A 178 -8.64 10.67 16.61
N GLU A 179 -7.64 10.67 15.74
CA GLU A 179 -6.24 10.51 16.12
C GLU A 179 -5.46 11.83 16.19
N GLU A 180 -6.14 12.97 16.18
CA GLU A 180 -5.53 14.31 16.19
C GLU A 180 -4.53 14.53 17.33
N LYS A 181 -4.74 13.88 18.48
CA LYS A 181 -3.83 13.96 19.64
C LYS A 181 -2.95 12.70 19.80
N GLY A 182 -2.56 12.08 18.68
CA GLY A 182 -1.77 10.88 18.64
C GLY A 182 -2.62 9.64 18.37
N SER A 183 -2.90 8.79 19.34
CA SER A 183 -3.75 7.60 19.15
C SER A 183 -5.23 7.98 19.06
N PHE A 184 -6.02 7.15 18.35
CA PHE A 184 -7.48 7.34 18.31
C PHE A 184 -8.07 7.39 19.71
N ASN A 185 -8.83 8.44 19.98
CA ASN A 185 -9.57 8.67 21.20
C ASN A 185 -10.97 9.21 20.86
N ILE A 186 -11.84 9.25 21.88
CA ILE A 186 -13.17 9.83 21.74
C ILE A 186 -13.09 11.33 21.91
N PHE A 187 -13.63 12.06 20.95
CA PHE A 187 -13.81 13.49 20.97
C PHE A 187 -15.30 13.84 20.90
N LYS A 188 -15.67 15.04 21.33
CA LYS A 188 -17.00 15.62 21.20
C LYS A 188 -16.92 16.95 20.49
N LYS A 189 -17.85 17.23 19.56
CA LYS A 189 -18.05 18.52 18.88
C LYS A 189 -19.53 18.88 18.78
N ASP A 190 -19.83 20.16 18.63
CA ASP A 190 -21.15 20.59 18.17
C ASP A 190 -21.31 20.41 16.65
N LEU A 191 -22.54 20.54 16.15
CA LEU A 191 -22.82 20.36 14.71
C LEU A 191 -22.22 21.46 13.81
N ALA A 192 -21.78 22.56 14.36
CA ALA A 192 -21.04 23.59 13.64
C ALA A 192 -19.55 23.31 13.54
N GLY A 193 -19.08 22.21 14.17
CA GLY A 193 -17.68 21.81 14.21
C GLY A 193 -16.84 22.55 15.26
N ASN A 194 -17.50 23.27 16.18
CA ASN A 194 -16.88 24.03 17.27
C ASN A 194 -16.94 23.24 18.59
N ASN A 195 -16.39 23.84 19.66
CA ASN A 195 -16.45 23.32 21.03
C ASN A 195 -15.90 21.91 21.17
N GLU A 196 -14.77 21.65 20.51
CA GLU A 196 -14.11 20.35 20.59
C GLU A 196 -13.61 20.04 22.00
N LYS A 197 -13.88 18.83 22.45
CA LYS A 197 -13.44 18.31 23.74
C LYS A 197 -13.02 16.86 23.62
N GLN A 198 -11.83 16.53 24.06
CA GLN A 198 -11.37 15.14 24.19
C GLN A 198 -12.02 14.48 25.41
N ILE A 199 -12.57 13.29 25.24
CA ILE A 199 -13.29 12.53 26.26
C ILE A 199 -12.40 11.43 26.88
N THR A 200 -11.61 10.75 26.05
CA THR A 200 -10.67 9.70 26.49
C THR A 200 -9.23 10.10 26.16
N THR A 201 -8.26 9.58 26.91
CA THR A 201 -6.84 9.95 26.78
C THR A 201 -5.94 8.70 26.74
N HIS A 202 -6.35 7.68 26.01
CA HIS A 202 -5.53 6.48 25.79
C HIS A 202 -4.34 6.79 24.89
N THR A 203 -3.16 6.24 25.21
CA THR A 203 -1.92 6.56 24.48
C THR A 203 -1.27 5.35 23.81
N THR A 204 -1.52 4.14 24.30
CA THR A 204 -0.83 2.93 23.81
C THR A 204 -1.51 2.31 22.61
N HIS A 205 -2.83 2.15 22.67
CA HIS A 205 -3.63 1.53 21.62
C HIS A 205 -4.74 2.45 21.14
N PRO A 206 -5.22 2.31 19.90
CA PRO A 206 -6.35 3.09 19.40
C PRO A 206 -7.67 2.64 20.04
N VAL A 207 -8.52 3.61 20.35
CA VAL A 207 -9.94 3.38 20.62
C VAL A 207 -10.66 3.01 19.33
N ARG A 208 -11.56 2.02 19.37
CA ARG A 208 -12.30 1.49 18.21
C ARG A 208 -13.77 1.24 18.55
N PHE A 209 -14.60 1.11 17.52
CA PHE A 209 -16.00 0.65 17.62
C PHE A 209 -16.87 1.47 18.59
N LEU A 210 -16.82 2.79 18.46
CA LEU A 210 -17.60 3.69 19.29
C LEU A 210 -19.09 3.53 19.04
N THR A 211 -19.85 3.36 20.10
CA THR A 211 -21.31 3.39 20.12
C THR A 211 -21.82 4.22 21.30
N SER A 212 -23.08 4.64 21.27
CA SER A 212 -23.71 5.37 22.36
C SER A 212 -25.10 4.81 22.66
N ASP A 213 -25.51 4.88 23.92
CA ASP A 213 -26.88 4.65 24.32
C ASP A 213 -27.67 5.98 24.37
N ASN A 214 -28.99 5.90 24.59
CA ASN A 214 -29.86 7.05 24.71
C ASN A 214 -29.63 7.87 26.00
N SER A 215 -28.83 7.37 26.94
CA SER A 215 -28.51 8.03 28.23
C SER A 215 -27.19 8.79 28.22
N GLY A 216 -26.46 8.76 27.08
CA GLY A 216 -25.14 9.38 26.92
C GLY A 216 -24.00 8.52 27.46
N THR A 217 -24.23 7.20 27.64
CA THR A 217 -23.15 6.26 27.89
C THR A 217 -22.51 5.89 26.57
N LEU A 218 -21.20 6.08 26.46
CA LEU A 218 -20.39 5.66 25.33
C LEU A 218 -19.82 4.28 25.60
N CYS A 219 -19.84 3.39 24.61
CA CYS A 219 -19.20 2.09 24.64
C CYS A 219 -18.19 2.00 23.51
N TYR A 220 -17.02 1.44 23.78
CA TYR A 220 -15.94 1.33 22.81
C TYR A 220 -14.99 0.18 23.16
N SER A 221 -14.19 -0.25 22.19
CA SER A 221 -13.10 -1.20 22.47
C SER A 221 -11.76 -0.49 22.63
N TYR A 222 -10.93 -1.02 23.51
CA TYR A 222 -9.57 -0.60 23.72
C TYR A 222 -8.74 -1.80 24.20
N ASP A 223 -7.61 -2.06 23.55
CA ASP A 223 -6.69 -3.17 23.91
C ASP A 223 -7.39 -4.53 24.05
N GLY A 224 -8.23 -4.87 23.06
CA GLY A 224 -8.97 -6.13 23.03
C GLY A 224 -10.14 -6.24 24.02
N GLU A 225 -10.38 -5.21 24.82
CA GLU A 225 -11.39 -5.18 25.88
C GLU A 225 -12.49 -4.17 25.58
N ILE A 226 -13.63 -4.28 26.24
CA ILE A 226 -14.76 -3.36 26.11
C ILE A 226 -14.79 -2.40 27.31
N TYR A 227 -14.96 -1.13 27.01
CA TYR A 227 -15.06 -0.06 28.00
C TYR A 227 -16.33 0.75 27.83
N THR A 228 -16.79 1.34 28.93
CA THR A 228 -17.85 2.35 28.92
C THR A 228 -17.33 3.63 29.58
N VAL A 229 -17.87 4.78 29.12
CA VAL A 229 -17.57 6.08 29.71
C VAL A 229 -18.77 7.01 29.55
N LYS A 230 -19.03 7.85 30.56
CA LYS A 230 -19.89 9.03 30.45
C LYS A 230 -19.02 10.28 30.50
N GLU A 231 -19.47 11.32 29.82
CA GLU A 231 -18.76 12.61 29.85
C GLU A 231 -18.49 13.07 31.29
N GLY A 232 -17.25 13.44 31.58
CA GLY A 232 -16.80 13.83 32.91
C GLY A 232 -16.47 12.71 33.87
N GLN A 233 -16.61 11.44 33.46
CA GLN A 233 -16.27 10.27 34.23
C GLN A 233 -15.00 9.58 33.68
N LYS A 234 -14.35 8.76 34.49
CA LYS A 234 -13.26 7.90 34.02
C LYS A 234 -13.83 6.70 33.27
N PRO A 235 -13.16 6.21 32.21
CA PRO A 235 -13.50 4.96 31.57
C PRO A 235 -13.52 3.77 32.55
N ALA A 236 -14.52 2.92 32.39
CA ALA A 236 -14.69 1.70 33.16
C ALA A 236 -14.68 0.48 32.22
N LYS A 237 -13.81 -0.49 32.49
CA LYS A 237 -13.79 -1.76 31.76
C LYS A 237 -15.07 -2.55 32.08
N VAL A 238 -15.69 -3.10 31.05
CA VAL A 238 -16.82 -4.03 31.18
C VAL A 238 -16.26 -5.39 31.57
N ASN A 239 -16.64 -5.88 32.73
CA ASN A 239 -16.22 -7.20 33.18
C ASN A 239 -17.06 -8.27 32.49
N ILE A 240 -16.48 -8.97 31.51
CA ILE A 240 -17.12 -10.05 30.78
C ILE A 240 -16.53 -11.37 31.25
N GLN A 241 -17.36 -12.23 31.82
CA GLN A 241 -16.98 -13.57 32.20
C GLN A 241 -17.45 -14.56 31.14
N ILE A 242 -16.50 -15.22 30.49
CA ILE A 242 -16.77 -16.32 29.55
C ILE A 242 -16.47 -17.63 30.27
N VAL A 243 -17.50 -18.46 30.42
CA VAL A 243 -17.34 -19.83 30.92
C VAL A 243 -17.21 -20.75 29.72
N ALA A 244 -16.02 -21.24 29.48
CA ALA A 244 -15.73 -22.20 28.41
C ALA A 244 -14.72 -23.22 28.93
N ASP A 245 -14.84 -24.47 28.50
CA ASP A 245 -13.82 -25.50 28.72
C ASP A 245 -12.63 -25.19 27.79
N LYS A 246 -11.69 -24.38 28.29
CA LYS A 246 -10.50 -24.02 27.54
C LYS A 246 -9.41 -25.06 27.74
N ILE A 247 -9.15 -25.85 26.71
CA ILE A 247 -7.89 -26.55 26.49
C ILE A 247 -7.16 -25.80 25.36
N GLU A 248 -6.70 -24.59 25.66
CA GLU A 248 -5.94 -23.82 24.67
C GLU A 248 -4.48 -23.67 25.15
N ASN A 249 -3.55 -24.00 24.25
CA ASN A 249 -2.17 -23.54 24.37
C ASN A 249 -2.13 -22.04 24.11
N ASP A 250 -1.40 -21.31 24.93
CA ASP A 250 -1.13 -19.87 24.71
C ASP A 250 -0.30 -19.61 23.44
N VAL A 251 0.27 -20.68 22.85
CA VAL A 251 1.08 -20.63 21.64
C VAL A 251 0.35 -21.35 20.53
N ILE A 252 0.05 -20.62 19.46
CA ILE A 252 -0.50 -21.15 18.22
C ILE A 252 0.60 -21.15 17.16
N HIS A 253 1.00 -22.33 16.68
CA HIS A 253 1.86 -22.45 15.52
C HIS A 253 1.02 -22.31 14.25
N ARG A 254 1.36 -21.33 13.42
CA ARG A 254 0.69 -21.11 12.12
C ARG A 254 1.69 -21.28 11.00
N LEU A 255 1.34 -22.08 10.01
CA LEU A 255 1.99 -22.05 8.71
C LEU A 255 1.39 -20.90 7.89
N LEU A 256 2.20 -19.92 7.55
CA LEU A 256 1.81 -18.84 6.64
C LEU A 256 2.33 -19.17 5.25
N THR A 257 1.43 -19.24 4.30
CA THR A 257 1.73 -19.49 2.88
C THR A 257 1.52 -18.24 2.02
N ASP A 258 1.10 -17.15 2.64
CA ASP A 258 0.81 -15.86 2.01
C ASP A 258 0.93 -14.71 3.03
N GLY A 259 0.62 -13.49 2.61
CA GLY A 259 0.54 -12.32 3.48
C GLY A 259 1.86 -11.59 3.71
N ALA A 260 2.91 -11.89 2.94
CA ALA A 260 4.07 -11.01 2.86
C ALA A 260 3.68 -9.73 2.10
N THR A 261 3.95 -8.56 2.71
CA THR A 261 3.58 -7.26 2.15
C THR A 261 4.73 -6.57 1.42
N ASP A 262 5.96 -6.84 1.83
CA ASP A 262 7.18 -6.29 1.26
C ASP A 262 8.26 -7.37 1.23
N ILE A 263 9.12 -7.33 0.22
CA ILE A 263 10.21 -8.29 0.03
C ILE A 263 11.46 -7.56 -0.43
N ALA A 264 12.62 -7.92 0.11
CA ALA A 264 13.93 -7.48 -0.35
C ALA A 264 14.90 -8.66 -0.41
N VAL A 265 15.68 -8.75 -1.48
CA VAL A 265 16.70 -9.79 -1.65
C VAL A 265 18.05 -9.23 -1.22
N SER A 266 18.81 -10.00 -0.44
CA SER A 266 20.16 -9.59 -0.03
C SER A 266 21.09 -9.47 -1.24
N PRO A 267 22.09 -8.56 -1.21
CA PRO A 267 22.98 -8.33 -2.35
C PRO A 267 23.77 -9.55 -2.82
N ASN A 268 23.96 -10.53 -1.94
CA ASN A 268 24.64 -11.78 -2.25
C ASN A 268 23.68 -12.90 -2.70
N GLY A 269 22.37 -12.64 -2.77
CA GLY A 269 21.34 -13.59 -3.17
C GLY A 269 21.13 -14.77 -2.21
N LYS A 270 21.56 -14.67 -0.94
CA LYS A 270 21.46 -15.77 0.03
C LYS A 270 20.34 -15.65 1.04
N GLU A 271 19.83 -14.46 1.23
CA GLU A 271 18.76 -14.17 2.18
C GLU A 271 17.65 -13.33 1.52
N VAL A 272 16.44 -13.55 1.97
CA VAL A 272 15.28 -12.72 1.63
C VAL A 272 14.73 -12.13 2.92
N ALA A 273 14.66 -10.81 2.97
CA ALA A 273 13.90 -10.10 4.00
C ALA A 273 12.47 -9.91 3.54
N PHE A 274 11.52 -10.05 4.43
CA PHE A 274 10.10 -9.83 4.15
C PHE A 274 9.36 -9.32 5.37
N ILE A 275 8.22 -8.69 5.14
CA ILE A 275 7.35 -8.21 6.20
C ILE A 275 6.06 -9.04 6.18
N THR A 276 5.71 -9.59 7.33
CA THR A 276 4.43 -10.25 7.52
C THR A 276 3.85 -9.88 8.87
N ARG A 277 2.54 -9.56 8.90
CA ARG A 277 1.82 -9.12 10.10
C ARG A 277 2.43 -7.89 10.80
N GLY A 278 3.18 -7.08 10.05
CA GLY A 278 3.82 -5.87 10.57
C GLY A 278 5.23 -6.05 11.11
N ASP A 279 5.75 -7.26 11.21
CA ASP A 279 7.12 -7.53 11.64
C ASP A 279 8.04 -7.89 10.47
N VAL A 280 9.32 -7.52 10.60
CA VAL A 280 10.38 -7.84 9.66
C VAL A 280 10.98 -9.21 9.98
N TYR A 281 11.09 -10.05 8.98
CA TYR A 281 11.73 -11.36 9.02
C TYR A 281 12.81 -11.46 7.95
N VAL A 282 13.81 -12.29 8.19
CA VAL A 282 14.81 -12.69 7.18
C VAL A 282 14.87 -14.20 7.13
N THR A 283 14.83 -14.75 5.92
CA THR A 283 14.96 -16.19 5.68
C THR A 283 16.16 -16.49 4.79
N SER A 284 16.86 -17.60 5.06
CA SER A 284 17.88 -18.16 4.18
C SER A 284 17.20 -18.85 3.01
N ILE A 285 17.65 -18.57 1.78
CA ILE A 285 17.12 -19.22 0.58
C ILE A 285 17.54 -20.70 0.53
N GLU A 286 18.78 -21.01 0.95
CA GLU A 286 19.33 -22.37 0.84
C GLU A 286 18.80 -23.31 1.94
N TYR A 287 18.65 -22.80 3.18
CA TYR A 287 18.38 -23.62 4.35
C TYR A 287 17.00 -23.39 4.98
N GLU A 288 16.20 -22.50 4.42
CA GLU A 288 14.85 -22.16 4.88
C GLU A 288 14.79 -21.69 6.35
N THR A 289 15.96 -21.38 6.95
CA THR A 289 16.02 -20.86 8.31
C THR A 289 15.50 -19.43 8.33
N THR A 290 14.46 -19.17 9.12
CA THR A 290 13.84 -17.85 9.24
C THR A 290 14.10 -17.25 10.61
N ARG A 291 14.42 -15.95 10.65
CA ARG A 291 14.62 -15.18 11.85
C ARG A 291 13.73 -13.95 11.86
N GLN A 292 13.06 -13.71 12.97
CA GLN A 292 12.36 -12.46 13.24
C GLN A 292 13.39 -11.38 13.59
N ILE A 293 13.33 -10.23 12.93
CA ILE A 293 14.22 -9.09 13.12
C ILE A 293 13.60 -8.07 14.07
N THR A 294 12.32 -7.75 13.87
CA THR A 294 11.55 -6.89 14.76
C THR A 294 10.51 -7.71 15.52
N ASN A 295 10.23 -7.31 16.76
CA ASN A 295 9.24 -7.94 17.60
C ASN A 295 8.61 -6.85 18.47
N THR A 296 7.77 -6.05 17.85
CA THR A 296 7.14 -4.89 18.48
C THR A 296 5.62 -4.94 18.25
N PRO A 297 4.82 -4.30 19.10
CA PRO A 297 3.38 -4.20 18.85
C PRO A 297 3.01 -3.22 17.72
N GLN A 298 3.98 -2.47 17.21
CA GLN A 298 3.84 -1.52 16.12
C GLN A 298 4.04 -2.19 14.77
N GLN A 299 3.85 -1.45 13.69
CA GLN A 299 4.04 -1.91 12.32
C GLN A 299 5.38 -1.47 11.73
N GLU A 300 5.95 -2.35 10.92
CA GLU A 300 7.03 -2.07 9.98
C GLU A 300 6.53 -2.19 8.53
N ARG A 301 7.12 -1.40 7.62
CA ARG A 301 6.82 -1.37 6.18
C ARG A 301 8.06 -1.01 5.38
N ASN A 302 8.03 -1.31 4.07
CA ASN A 302 9.01 -0.85 3.09
C ASN A 302 10.46 -1.21 3.50
N ILE A 303 10.88 -2.40 3.16
CA ILE A 303 12.18 -2.94 3.56
C ILE A 303 13.18 -2.90 2.42
N ASP A 304 14.46 -2.58 2.74
CA ASP A 304 15.57 -2.67 1.80
C ASP A 304 16.86 -3.13 2.49
N PHE A 305 17.72 -3.84 1.75
CA PHE A 305 19.06 -4.22 2.20
C PHE A 305 20.09 -3.16 1.83
N SER A 306 21.02 -2.90 2.74
CA SER A 306 22.23 -2.13 2.37
C SER A 306 23.05 -2.89 1.31
N PRO A 307 23.77 -2.17 0.42
CA PRO A 307 24.58 -2.80 -0.65
C PRO A 307 25.66 -3.77 -0.16
N ASP A 308 26.13 -3.60 1.08
CA ASP A 308 27.07 -4.51 1.73
C ASP A 308 26.39 -5.71 2.43
N GLY A 309 25.06 -5.74 2.44
CA GLY A 309 24.26 -6.79 3.07
C GLY A 309 24.30 -6.79 4.60
N ARG A 310 24.81 -5.75 5.25
CA ARG A 310 25.02 -5.72 6.71
C ARG A 310 23.96 -4.94 7.47
N SER A 311 23.07 -4.26 6.77
CA SER A 311 21.98 -3.48 7.36
C SER A 311 20.69 -3.72 6.60
N LEU A 312 19.56 -3.61 7.31
CA LEU A 312 18.21 -3.54 6.79
C LEU A 312 17.63 -2.19 7.19
N VAL A 313 17.05 -1.46 6.24
CA VAL A 313 16.29 -0.25 6.50
C VAL A 313 14.82 -0.50 6.27
N TYR A 314 13.98 0.09 7.10
CA TYR A 314 12.52 -0.03 7.00
C TYR A 314 11.83 1.19 7.62
N SER A 315 10.59 1.43 7.22
CA SER A 315 9.70 2.36 7.90
C SER A 315 9.09 1.66 9.11
N ALA A 316 9.08 2.30 10.26
CA ALA A 316 8.48 1.74 11.47
C ALA A 316 7.68 2.79 12.24
N GLU A 317 6.52 2.36 12.77
CA GLU A 317 5.76 3.17 13.70
C GLU A 317 6.40 3.06 15.08
N ARG A 318 6.88 4.18 15.61
CA ARG A 318 7.40 4.29 16.98
C ARG A 318 6.89 5.59 17.59
N GLU A 319 6.53 5.55 18.88
CA GLU A 319 6.11 6.74 19.63
C GLU A 319 4.98 7.56 18.95
N GLY A 320 4.09 6.87 18.24
CA GLY A 320 2.93 7.48 17.58
C GLY A 320 3.22 8.18 16.24
N THR A 321 4.38 7.97 15.64
CA THR A 321 4.72 8.46 14.30
C THR A 321 5.51 7.43 13.49
N TRP A 322 5.52 7.61 12.17
CA TRP A 322 6.32 6.79 11.26
C TRP A 322 7.71 7.41 11.07
N GLY A 323 8.74 6.64 11.34
CA GLY A 323 10.14 6.99 11.12
C GLY A 323 10.86 5.93 10.28
N ILE A 324 12.12 6.23 9.93
CA ILE A 324 13.01 5.27 9.28
C ILE A 324 13.96 4.71 10.32
N TYR A 325 14.04 3.39 10.38
CA TYR A 325 14.90 2.64 11.29
C TYR A 325 15.82 1.70 10.53
N GLU A 326 16.94 1.37 11.14
CA GLU A 326 17.97 0.53 10.54
C GLU A 326 18.38 -0.56 11.53
N SER A 327 18.21 -1.84 11.16
CA SER A 327 18.75 -2.99 11.89
C SER A 327 20.07 -3.44 11.29
N LYS A 328 21.07 -3.66 12.13
CA LYS A 328 22.47 -3.93 11.74
C LYS A 328 23.02 -5.20 12.33
N LEU A 329 23.89 -5.86 11.58
CA LEU A 329 24.82 -6.84 12.10
C LEU A 329 25.88 -6.14 12.95
N THR A 330 26.02 -6.53 14.23
CA THR A 330 26.92 -5.86 15.18
C THR A 330 28.37 -6.37 15.10
N ARG A 331 28.56 -7.63 14.70
CA ARG A 331 29.87 -8.29 14.69
C ARG A 331 30.39 -8.45 13.27
N ASP A 332 31.68 -8.19 13.03
CA ASP A 332 32.31 -8.29 11.71
C ASP A 332 32.32 -9.70 11.13
N GLU A 333 32.39 -10.71 11.98
CA GLU A 333 32.32 -12.12 11.60
C GLU A 333 30.94 -12.55 11.08
N ASP A 334 29.87 -11.86 11.49
CA ASP A 334 28.51 -12.17 11.05
C ASP A 334 28.32 -11.73 9.60
N LYS A 335 27.90 -12.66 8.75
CA LYS A 335 27.72 -12.45 7.31
C LYS A 335 26.25 -12.47 6.89
N GLN A 336 25.36 -12.94 7.75
CA GLN A 336 23.95 -13.17 7.48
C GLN A 336 23.10 -12.83 8.70
N PHE A 337 21.93 -12.26 8.48
CA PHE A 337 20.97 -11.94 9.52
C PHE A 337 20.39 -13.19 10.19
N THR A 338 20.15 -14.24 9.41
CA THR A 338 19.55 -15.49 9.89
C THR A 338 20.35 -16.16 10.99
N TYR A 339 21.67 -16.01 11.00
CA TYR A 339 22.58 -16.67 11.95
C TYR A 339 23.28 -15.73 12.92
N ALA A 340 23.13 -14.42 12.78
CA ALA A 340 23.79 -13.46 13.65
C ALA A 340 23.25 -13.58 15.09
N PRO A 341 24.09 -13.74 16.11
CA PRO A 341 23.60 -13.87 17.49
C PRO A 341 22.99 -12.57 18.02
N GLU A 342 23.46 -11.42 17.53
CA GLU A 342 23.07 -10.10 18.00
C GLU A 342 22.81 -9.16 16.84
N LEU A 343 21.73 -8.39 16.95
CA LEU A 343 21.36 -7.32 16.01
C LEU A 343 21.14 -6.04 16.80
N LYS A 344 21.34 -4.89 16.17
CA LYS A 344 21.08 -3.58 16.75
C LYS A 344 20.15 -2.78 15.86
N GLU A 345 18.98 -2.39 16.38
CA GLU A 345 18.10 -1.41 15.75
C GLU A 345 18.50 0.01 16.16
N GLU A 346 18.57 0.92 15.20
CA GLU A 346 18.85 2.33 15.44
C GLU A 346 17.89 3.21 14.60
N PRO A 347 17.40 4.34 15.16
CA PRO A 347 16.65 5.31 14.37
C PRO A 347 17.59 5.99 13.37
N LEU A 348 17.14 6.09 12.12
CA LEU A 348 17.82 6.81 11.06
C LEU A 348 17.19 8.18 10.81
N VAL A 349 15.85 8.23 10.66
CA VAL A 349 15.05 9.46 10.53
C VAL A 349 13.88 9.42 11.49
N VAL A 350 13.90 10.31 12.47
CA VAL A 350 12.77 10.55 13.39
C VAL A 350 12.62 12.06 13.53
N SER A 351 11.68 12.65 12.80
CA SER A 351 11.54 14.11 12.71
C SER A 351 10.18 14.63 13.21
N GLY A 352 9.31 13.75 13.68
CA GLY A 352 7.91 14.10 13.99
C GLY A 352 7.02 14.21 12.75
N GLN A 353 7.60 14.11 11.54
CA GLN A 353 6.87 13.94 10.28
C GLN A 353 6.87 12.47 9.91
N THR A 354 5.85 12.02 9.17
CA THR A 354 5.80 10.64 8.69
C THR A 354 6.86 10.41 7.61
N SER A 355 7.59 9.31 7.71
CA SER A 355 8.65 8.93 6.76
C SER A 355 8.44 7.50 6.29
N PHE A 356 8.45 7.30 4.95
CA PHE A 356 8.14 6.03 4.29
C PHE A 356 9.10 5.69 3.17
N GLN A 357 9.05 4.44 2.69
CA GLN A 357 9.76 3.93 1.51
C GLN A 357 11.27 4.22 1.54
N PRO A 358 12.00 3.83 2.59
CA PRO A 358 13.44 4.00 2.61
C PRO A 358 14.11 3.11 1.56
N LEU A 359 15.10 3.66 0.85
CA LEU A 359 15.87 2.96 -0.18
C LEU A 359 17.33 3.39 -0.12
N TYR A 360 18.23 2.43 0.07
CA TYR A 360 19.66 2.71 0.08
C TYR A 360 20.17 3.21 -1.29
N SER A 361 21.10 4.14 -1.27
CA SER A 361 21.91 4.44 -2.45
C SER A 361 22.80 3.25 -2.80
N PRO A 362 23.09 2.97 -4.09
CA PRO A 362 23.96 1.87 -4.50
C PRO A 362 25.36 1.88 -3.87
N ASP A 363 25.89 3.06 -3.50
CA ASP A 363 27.16 3.21 -2.78
C ASP A 363 27.02 3.02 -1.25
N GLY A 364 25.80 2.84 -0.74
CA GLY A 364 25.51 2.62 0.67
C GLY A 364 25.68 3.82 1.59
N ASN A 365 26.00 5.00 1.06
CA ASN A 365 26.28 6.18 1.88
C ASN A 365 25.03 6.95 2.30
N GLU A 366 23.93 6.80 1.55
CA GLU A 366 22.72 7.57 1.71
C GLU A 366 21.49 6.68 1.70
N VAL A 367 20.40 7.20 2.24
CA VAL A 367 19.05 6.59 2.17
C VAL A 367 18.07 7.63 1.67
N ALA A 368 17.38 7.33 0.58
CA ALA A 368 16.24 8.09 0.10
C ALA A 368 14.98 7.67 0.86
N PHE A 369 14.05 8.59 1.06
CA PHE A 369 12.75 8.31 1.70
C PHE A 369 11.72 9.36 1.32
N LEU A 370 10.45 9.07 1.52
CA LEU A 370 9.35 10.00 1.35
C LEU A 370 8.92 10.58 2.70
N GLU A 371 9.02 11.89 2.85
CA GLU A 371 8.43 12.62 3.98
C GLU A 371 7.02 13.03 3.62
N ASN A 372 6.07 12.79 4.54
CA ASN A 372 4.64 13.07 4.33
C ASN A 372 4.11 12.48 3.01
N ARG A 373 4.64 11.30 2.62
CA ARG A 373 4.27 10.50 1.44
C ARG A 373 4.62 11.09 0.08
N THR A 374 4.95 12.35 -0.04
CA THR A 374 5.12 13.01 -1.34
C THR A 374 6.45 13.74 -1.52
N THR A 375 7.11 14.16 -0.46
CA THR A 375 8.39 14.86 -0.57
C THR A 375 9.55 13.88 -0.57
N LEU A 376 10.24 13.74 -1.72
CA LEU A 376 11.42 12.88 -1.81
C LEU A 376 12.63 13.55 -1.13
N ARG A 377 13.13 12.90 -0.10
CA ARG A 377 14.27 13.36 0.68
C ARG A 377 15.38 12.33 0.71
N VAL A 378 16.59 12.78 1.01
CA VAL A 378 17.77 11.92 1.18
C VAL A 378 18.47 12.28 2.47
N ILE A 379 18.81 11.26 3.26
CA ILE A 379 19.66 11.37 4.45
C ILE A 379 21.04 10.77 4.18
N ASN A 380 22.08 11.49 4.55
CA ASN A 380 23.43 10.91 4.61
C ASN A 380 23.59 10.11 5.90
N ARG A 381 23.89 8.82 5.79
CA ARG A 381 23.94 7.88 6.93
C ARG A 381 24.98 8.28 7.98
N LYS A 382 26.11 8.84 7.55
CA LYS A 382 27.24 9.23 8.43
C LYS A 382 27.02 10.58 9.09
N THR A 383 26.67 11.61 8.31
CA THR A 383 26.53 12.99 8.81
C THR A 383 25.15 13.26 9.39
N LYS A 384 24.17 12.41 9.12
CA LYS A 384 22.75 12.57 9.46
C LYS A 384 22.09 13.82 8.85
N GLN A 385 22.74 14.46 7.89
CA GLN A 385 22.17 15.60 7.16
C GLN A 385 21.09 15.12 6.19
N VAL A 386 19.95 15.79 6.22
CA VAL A 386 18.82 15.53 5.34
C VAL A 386 18.66 16.67 4.35
N ARG A 387 18.41 16.34 3.08
CA ARG A 387 18.10 17.31 2.02
C ARG A 387 16.83 16.90 1.25
N THR A 388 16.13 17.88 0.73
CA THR A 388 15.02 17.64 -0.21
C THR A 388 15.59 17.46 -1.62
N VAL A 389 15.12 16.45 -2.32
CA VAL A 389 15.50 16.12 -3.70
C VAL A 389 14.37 16.50 -4.66
N LEU A 390 13.13 16.18 -4.31
CA LEU A 390 11.96 16.53 -5.11
C LEU A 390 10.84 17.04 -4.19
N ASP A 391 10.28 18.19 -4.53
CA ASP A 391 9.17 18.82 -3.82
C ASP A 391 7.89 17.97 -3.95
N GLY A 392 7.14 17.85 -2.87
CA GLY A 392 5.91 17.06 -2.80
C GLY A 392 4.80 17.47 -3.78
N LYS A 393 4.85 18.68 -4.33
CA LYS A 393 3.90 19.13 -5.37
C LYS A 393 3.97 18.33 -6.68
N TYR A 394 5.07 17.64 -6.92
CA TYR A 394 5.27 16.79 -8.10
C TYR A 394 4.81 15.35 -7.91
N LEU A 395 4.35 15.01 -6.71
CA LEU A 395 3.91 13.67 -6.37
C LEU A 395 2.50 13.71 -5.80
N TYR A 396 1.77 12.62 -5.96
CA TYR A 396 0.45 12.43 -5.37
C TYR A 396 0.40 11.04 -4.75
N SER A 397 0.15 10.97 -3.46
CA SER A 397 0.00 9.71 -2.77
C SER A 397 -1.46 9.41 -2.50
N TYR A 398 -1.92 8.28 -3.02
CA TYR A 398 -3.22 7.70 -2.72
C TYR A 398 -3.16 6.77 -1.50
N SER A 399 -2.08 5.98 -1.40
CA SER A 399 -1.82 5.08 -0.28
C SER A 399 -0.32 4.95 -0.02
N ASP A 400 0.09 4.28 1.07
CA ASP A 400 1.50 4.02 1.32
C ASP A 400 2.10 3.09 0.27
N GLY A 401 3.30 3.42 -0.18
CA GLY A 401 4.04 2.61 -1.14
C GLY A 401 3.59 2.78 -2.58
N ASP A 402 2.85 3.82 -2.89
CA ASP A 402 2.35 4.11 -4.24
C ASP A 402 3.24 5.09 -5.04
N GLN A 403 4.36 5.54 -4.47
CA GLN A 403 5.32 6.38 -5.17
C GLN A 403 6.49 5.52 -5.66
N HIS A 404 6.78 5.61 -6.96
CA HIS A 404 7.93 4.93 -7.53
C HIS A 404 9.10 5.88 -7.72
N PHE A 405 10.25 5.55 -7.14
CA PHE A 405 11.53 6.19 -7.38
C PHE A 405 12.67 5.18 -7.26
N GLN A 406 13.71 5.35 -8.05
CA GLN A 406 14.85 4.45 -8.08
C GLN A 406 16.16 5.22 -8.22
N TRP A 407 17.15 4.93 -7.37
CA TRP A 407 18.51 5.44 -7.49
C TRP A 407 19.18 5.00 -8.80
N SER A 408 19.94 5.91 -9.40
CA SER A 408 20.84 5.54 -10.48
C SER A 408 22.02 4.69 -9.96
N PRO A 409 22.63 3.84 -10.80
CA PRO A 409 23.78 3.01 -10.41
C PRO A 409 24.96 3.78 -9.84
N ASP A 410 25.16 5.05 -10.23
CA ASP A 410 26.21 5.94 -9.74
C ASP A 410 25.83 6.77 -8.50
N SER A 411 24.65 6.52 -7.93
CA SER A 411 24.11 7.22 -6.74
C SER A 411 23.96 8.75 -6.91
N LYS A 412 23.82 9.24 -8.15
CA LYS A 412 23.76 10.69 -8.43
C LYS A 412 22.39 11.18 -8.88
N TRP A 413 21.52 10.27 -9.31
CA TRP A 413 20.24 10.60 -9.93
C TRP A 413 19.15 9.67 -9.44
N PHE A 414 17.90 10.08 -9.70
CA PHE A 414 16.71 9.25 -9.55
C PHE A 414 15.94 9.20 -10.86
N LEU A 415 15.32 8.06 -11.12
CA LEU A 415 14.10 7.96 -11.92
C LEU A 415 12.92 8.06 -10.98
N VAL A 416 11.94 8.91 -11.30
CA VAL A 416 10.76 9.14 -10.46
C VAL A 416 9.52 9.19 -11.33
N ASP A 417 8.48 8.45 -10.95
CA ASP A 417 7.16 8.64 -11.51
C ASP A 417 6.58 9.94 -10.93
N TYR A 418 6.32 10.94 -11.75
CA TYR A 418 5.96 12.27 -11.25
C TYR A 418 4.80 12.89 -12.00
N ILE A 419 4.12 13.82 -11.34
CA ILE A 419 3.06 14.61 -11.95
C ILE A 419 3.71 15.74 -12.75
N SER A 420 3.50 15.69 -14.07
CA SER A 420 3.86 16.78 -14.98
C SER A 420 2.62 17.58 -15.38
N VAL A 421 2.29 17.62 -16.65
CA VAL A 421 1.12 18.35 -17.18
C VAL A 421 -0.16 17.51 -17.17
N GLY A 422 -0.04 16.18 -17.10
CA GLY A 422 -1.16 15.24 -17.30
C GLY A 422 -2.02 14.98 -16.06
N GLY A 423 -1.62 15.45 -14.90
CA GLY A 423 -2.30 15.18 -13.62
C GLY A 423 -1.87 13.85 -12.98
N TRP A 424 -2.49 13.53 -11.85
CA TRP A 424 -2.09 12.41 -10.99
C TRP A 424 -2.23 11.01 -11.63
N ASN A 425 -3.12 10.85 -12.60
CA ASN A 425 -3.39 9.57 -13.27
C ASN A 425 -2.70 9.43 -14.64
N ASN A 426 -1.95 10.43 -15.06
CA ASN A 426 -1.14 10.42 -16.28
C ASN A 426 0.26 10.92 -15.92
N THR A 427 0.98 10.12 -15.14
CA THR A 427 2.35 10.41 -14.72
C THR A 427 3.32 10.30 -15.89
N ASP A 428 4.37 11.11 -15.84
CA ASP A 428 5.57 10.97 -16.67
C ASP A 428 6.74 10.44 -15.83
N ILE A 429 7.85 10.06 -16.47
CA ILE A 429 9.09 9.71 -15.80
C ILE A 429 10.01 10.91 -15.76
N ALA A 430 10.45 11.31 -14.57
CA ALA A 430 11.45 12.34 -14.36
C ALA A 430 12.82 11.76 -14.09
N LEU A 431 13.86 12.41 -14.63
CA LEU A 431 15.24 12.31 -14.19
C LEU A 431 15.49 13.43 -13.19
N VAL A 432 15.81 13.09 -11.94
CA VAL A 432 15.98 14.03 -10.84
C VAL A 432 17.38 13.90 -10.28
N LYS A 433 18.09 15.03 -10.12
CA LYS A 433 19.43 15.03 -9.56
C LYS A 433 19.40 14.87 -8.04
N ALA A 434 20.19 13.95 -7.51
CA ALA A 434 20.15 13.57 -6.10
C ALA A 434 20.78 14.58 -5.13
N ASP A 435 21.47 15.61 -5.65
CA ASP A 435 22.22 16.58 -4.83
C ASP A 435 21.35 17.64 -4.12
N GLY A 436 20.04 17.65 -4.40
CA GLY A 436 19.11 18.63 -3.84
C GLY A 436 19.10 19.98 -4.59
N SER A 437 19.72 20.07 -5.78
CA SER A 437 19.70 21.28 -6.62
C SER A 437 18.30 21.61 -7.16
N GLY A 438 17.36 20.64 -7.13
CA GLY A 438 16.04 20.76 -7.71
C GLY A 438 16.04 20.62 -9.24
N GLU A 439 17.10 20.10 -9.84
CA GLU A 439 17.18 19.82 -11.26
C GLU A 439 16.29 18.61 -11.61
N VAL A 440 15.25 18.87 -12.39
CA VAL A 440 14.24 17.88 -12.82
C VAL A 440 14.08 17.94 -14.33
N THR A 441 14.27 16.82 -14.99
CA THR A 441 14.06 16.69 -16.45
C THR A 441 12.95 15.68 -16.71
N ASN A 442 11.87 16.11 -17.38
CA ASN A 442 10.86 15.18 -17.87
C ASN A 442 11.44 14.34 -19.01
N LEU A 443 11.50 13.03 -18.84
CA LEU A 443 12.06 12.12 -19.84
C LEU A 443 11.03 11.70 -20.90
N THR A 444 9.82 11.36 -20.50
CA THR A 444 8.83 10.76 -21.40
C THR A 444 7.96 11.79 -22.10
N GLU A 445 7.61 12.90 -21.42
CA GLU A 445 6.82 14.01 -21.96
C GLU A 445 5.63 13.49 -22.78
N SER A 446 4.87 12.57 -22.19
CA SER A 446 3.79 11.86 -22.88
C SER A 446 2.43 12.33 -22.37
N GLY A 447 1.38 12.07 -23.05
CA GLY A 447 0.00 12.27 -22.55
C GLY A 447 -0.60 10.98 -22.00
N TYR A 448 0.24 10.00 -21.69
CA TYR A 448 -0.13 8.65 -21.28
C TYR A 448 0.26 8.42 -19.82
N SER A 449 -0.16 7.30 -19.25
CA SER A 449 0.26 6.89 -17.91
C SER A 449 1.56 6.11 -18.02
N ASP A 450 2.68 6.77 -17.77
CA ASP A 450 4.02 6.19 -17.71
C ASP A 450 4.41 5.95 -16.26
N GLY A 451 4.99 4.79 -15.93
CA GLY A 451 5.37 4.45 -14.56
C GLY A 451 6.31 3.27 -14.45
N ASP A 452 6.72 2.97 -13.21
CA ASP A 452 7.57 1.84 -12.85
C ASP A 452 8.93 1.84 -13.56
N ALA A 453 9.55 3.02 -13.68
CA ALA A 453 10.79 3.17 -14.41
C ALA A 453 11.98 2.51 -13.71
N LYS A 454 12.76 1.71 -14.43
CA LYS A 454 13.95 1.00 -13.94
C LYS A 454 15.17 1.29 -14.77
N TRP A 455 16.29 1.53 -14.10
CA TRP A 455 17.60 1.60 -14.75
C TRP A 455 18.00 0.24 -15.31
N VAL A 456 18.51 0.23 -16.53
CA VAL A 456 19.02 -0.99 -17.19
C VAL A 456 20.31 -0.69 -17.94
N LEU A 457 21.05 -1.73 -18.32
CA LEU A 457 22.29 -1.62 -19.09
C LEU A 457 23.32 -0.68 -18.42
N ASP A 458 23.54 -0.88 -17.11
CA ASP A 458 24.47 -0.08 -16.29
C ASP A 458 24.15 1.43 -16.31
N GLY A 459 22.87 1.80 -16.40
CA GLY A 459 22.41 3.18 -16.43
C GLY A 459 22.43 3.85 -17.80
N LYS A 460 22.76 3.13 -18.87
CA LYS A 460 22.72 3.63 -20.25
C LYS A 460 21.33 3.73 -20.82
N ALA A 461 20.36 3.07 -20.17
CA ALA A 461 18.96 3.08 -20.57
C ALA A 461 18.05 2.95 -19.35
N MET A 462 16.76 3.22 -19.55
CA MET A 462 15.69 2.87 -18.64
C MET A 462 14.62 2.06 -19.35
N ILE A 463 13.93 1.18 -18.62
CA ILE A 463 12.65 0.60 -19.03
C ILE A 463 11.54 1.21 -18.19
N TRP A 464 10.33 1.28 -18.73
CA TRP A 464 9.15 1.72 -17.99
C TRP A 464 7.87 1.10 -18.57
N SER A 465 6.79 1.12 -17.81
CA SER A 465 5.46 0.70 -18.25
C SER A 465 4.68 1.90 -18.82
N SER A 466 3.93 1.71 -19.90
CA SER A 466 3.10 2.75 -20.52
C SER A 466 1.83 2.19 -21.14
N ASP A 467 0.73 2.93 -21.06
CA ASP A 467 -0.55 2.57 -21.68
C ASP A 467 -0.74 3.18 -23.08
N ARG A 468 0.35 3.68 -23.70
CA ARG A 468 0.29 4.44 -24.98
C ARG A 468 -0.11 3.62 -26.20
N ALA A 469 0.06 2.29 -26.18
CA ALA A 469 -0.28 1.42 -27.30
C ALA A 469 -1.41 0.44 -26.97
N GLY A 470 -1.74 0.25 -25.70
CA GLY A 470 -2.76 -0.68 -25.25
C GLY A 470 -4.17 -0.08 -25.22
N PHE A 471 -5.15 -0.94 -24.94
CA PHE A 471 -6.51 -0.48 -24.67
C PHE A 471 -6.53 0.41 -23.43
N ARG A 472 -7.22 1.54 -23.50
CA ARG A 472 -7.38 2.48 -22.39
C ARG A 472 -8.83 2.56 -21.96
N SER A 473 -9.08 2.28 -20.70
CA SER A 473 -10.36 2.53 -20.06
C SER A 473 -10.43 3.95 -19.48
N HIS A 474 -11.52 4.27 -18.79
CA HIS A 474 -11.71 5.58 -18.15
C HIS A 474 -10.56 5.90 -17.17
N GLY A 475 -9.91 7.04 -17.36
CA GLY A 475 -8.82 7.50 -16.50
C GLY A 475 -7.64 6.53 -16.41
N SER A 476 -7.37 5.76 -17.45
CA SER A 476 -6.35 4.70 -17.50
C SER A 476 -6.56 3.55 -16.49
N TRP A 477 -7.70 3.48 -15.85
CA TRP A 477 -8.06 2.38 -14.96
C TRP A 477 -8.42 1.14 -15.77
N GLY A 478 -7.69 0.03 -15.52
CA GLY A 478 -7.82 -1.19 -16.30
C GLY A 478 -7.25 -1.08 -17.72
N ALA A 479 -6.38 -0.10 -17.95
CA ALA A 479 -5.66 0.01 -19.22
C ALA A 479 -4.68 -1.16 -19.39
N GLU A 480 -4.54 -1.62 -20.64
CA GLU A 480 -3.44 -2.50 -21.01
C GLU A 480 -2.17 -1.69 -21.18
N ARG A 481 -1.06 -2.26 -20.73
CA ARG A 481 0.25 -1.62 -20.73
C ARG A 481 1.27 -2.44 -21.50
N ASP A 482 2.33 -1.73 -21.87
CA ASP A 482 3.51 -2.26 -22.53
C ASP A 482 4.77 -1.82 -21.81
N VAL A 483 5.85 -2.57 -21.99
CA VAL A 483 7.18 -2.18 -21.56
C VAL A 483 7.90 -1.48 -22.72
N TYR A 484 8.44 -0.31 -22.42
CA TYR A 484 9.28 0.47 -23.32
C TYR A 484 10.70 0.58 -22.79
N ILE A 485 11.67 0.79 -23.65
CA ILE A 485 13.04 1.16 -23.31
C ILE A 485 13.40 2.49 -23.97
N MET A 486 14.09 3.37 -23.21
CA MET A 486 14.70 4.61 -23.69
C MET A 486 16.19 4.56 -23.42
N PHE A 487 17.00 4.89 -24.44
CA PHE A 487 18.44 4.93 -24.32
C PHE A 487 18.95 6.35 -24.10
N PHE A 488 19.79 6.51 -23.09
CA PHE A 488 20.54 7.74 -22.80
C PHE A 488 21.88 7.80 -23.52
N ASP A 489 22.30 6.70 -24.11
CA ASP A 489 23.55 6.52 -24.81
C ASP A 489 23.28 6.02 -26.24
N GLY A 490 23.83 6.74 -27.24
CA GLY A 490 23.59 6.43 -28.66
C GLY A 490 24.24 5.13 -29.09
N GLU A 491 25.46 4.82 -28.60
CA GLU A 491 26.16 3.59 -28.94
C GLU A 491 25.42 2.37 -28.40
N ALA A 492 24.90 2.48 -27.15
CA ALA A 492 24.07 1.43 -26.57
C ALA A 492 22.79 1.21 -27.36
N TYR A 493 22.16 2.27 -27.86
CA TYR A 493 20.98 2.18 -28.73
C TYR A 493 21.30 1.47 -30.05
N ASP A 494 22.38 1.85 -30.72
CA ASP A 494 22.79 1.24 -31.99
C ASP A 494 23.13 -0.25 -31.80
N LYS A 495 23.89 -0.59 -30.75
CA LYS A 495 24.22 -1.99 -30.40
C LYS A 495 22.97 -2.82 -30.07
N PHE A 496 22.00 -2.22 -29.36
CA PHE A 496 20.73 -2.90 -29.03
C PHE A 496 19.91 -3.25 -30.26
N ARG A 497 19.96 -2.43 -31.31
CA ARG A 497 19.20 -2.64 -32.56
C ARG A 497 19.81 -3.69 -33.48
N LEU A 498 21.05 -4.07 -33.30
CA LEU A 498 21.70 -5.11 -34.10
C LEU A 498 20.89 -6.42 -34.06
N SER A 499 20.79 -7.07 -35.21
CA SER A 499 20.31 -8.44 -35.28
C SER A 499 21.24 -9.37 -34.51
N LYS A 500 20.80 -10.59 -34.24
CA LYS A 500 21.61 -11.60 -33.56
C LYS A 500 22.93 -11.87 -34.29
N GLU A 501 22.90 -11.90 -35.63
CA GLU A 501 24.06 -12.13 -36.48
C GLU A 501 25.03 -10.95 -36.44
N GLU A 502 24.54 -9.73 -36.59
CA GLU A 502 25.35 -8.50 -36.52
C GLU A 502 26.01 -8.34 -35.13
N LEU A 503 25.25 -8.63 -34.06
CA LEU A 503 25.78 -8.57 -32.69
C LEU A 503 26.92 -9.58 -32.51
N ALA A 504 26.77 -10.82 -33.00
CA ALA A 504 27.81 -11.83 -32.92
C ALA A 504 29.09 -11.44 -33.66
N LEU A 505 28.99 -10.72 -34.79
CA LEU A 505 30.14 -10.18 -35.52
C LEU A 505 30.86 -9.10 -34.71
N VAL A 506 30.12 -8.14 -34.14
CA VAL A 506 30.68 -7.08 -33.30
C VAL A 506 31.37 -7.67 -32.05
N GLU A 507 30.75 -8.62 -31.38
CA GLU A 507 31.34 -9.28 -30.20
C GLU A 507 32.61 -10.09 -30.56
N ALA A 508 32.64 -10.69 -31.73
CA ALA A 508 33.83 -11.41 -32.21
C ALA A 508 35.02 -10.44 -32.46
N ASP A 509 34.75 -9.24 -32.99
CA ASP A 509 35.79 -8.24 -33.22
C ASP A 509 36.23 -7.60 -31.89
N GLU A 510 35.31 -7.23 -30.98
CA GLU A 510 35.66 -6.73 -29.64
C GLU A 510 36.53 -7.73 -28.83
N ASN A 511 36.33 -9.04 -29.04
CA ASN A 511 37.15 -10.08 -28.37
C ASN A 511 38.54 -10.24 -28.99
N LYS A 512 38.70 -9.99 -30.27
CA LYS A 512 40.05 -9.97 -30.93
C LYS A 512 40.90 -8.85 -30.41
N ASP A 513 40.33 -7.63 -30.30
CA ASP A 513 41.04 -6.47 -29.79
C ASP A 513 41.49 -6.66 -28.32
N LYS A 514 40.68 -7.34 -27.48
CA LYS A 514 41.03 -7.68 -26.09
C LYS A 514 42.13 -8.74 -25.97
N ASP A 515 42.25 -9.64 -26.93
CA ASP A 515 43.30 -10.66 -26.95
C ASP A 515 44.63 -10.11 -27.51
N GLU A 516 44.60 -9.11 -28.39
CA GLU A 516 45.79 -8.40 -28.83
C GLU A 516 46.40 -7.53 -27.74
N ASP A 517 45.60 -6.88 -26.89
CA ASP A 517 46.02 -6.07 -25.75
C ASP A 517 46.65 -6.94 -24.60
N LYS A 518 46.17 -8.20 -24.44
CA LYS A 518 46.71 -9.13 -23.43
C LYS A 518 48.07 -9.77 -23.80
N THR A 519 48.54 -9.60 -25.02
CA THR A 519 49.86 -10.11 -25.41
C THR A 519 51.02 -9.20 -25.04
N SER A 520 50.73 -7.97 -24.57
CA SER A 520 51.75 -6.99 -24.17
C SER A 520 52.11 -6.96 -22.67
N ASP A 521 51.34 -7.64 -21.80
CA ASP A 521 51.63 -7.67 -20.36
C ASP A 521 51.62 -9.12 -19.83
N LYS A 522 52.79 -9.75 -19.81
CA LYS A 522 53.05 -10.94 -19.01
C LYS A 522 53.47 -10.51 -17.62
N ASP A 523 52.57 -10.31 -16.73
CA ASP A 523 52.87 -10.58 -15.33
C ASP A 523 51.62 -11.12 -14.59
N SER A 524 51.90 -12.22 -13.91
CA SER A 524 50.99 -13.10 -13.27
C SER A 524 50.36 -12.56 -12.02
N ASP A 525 49.25 -13.12 -11.72
CA ASP A 525 48.56 -13.33 -10.43
C ASP A 525 47.43 -12.41 -10.02
N LYS A 526 46.31 -13.16 -9.82
CA LYS A 526 45.11 -12.81 -9.09
C LYS A 526 43.99 -12.13 -9.85
N LYS A 527 43.10 -12.94 -10.40
CA LYS A 527 41.69 -12.61 -10.47
C LYS A 527 41.15 -12.36 -9.06
N LYS A 528 41.30 -11.14 -8.56
CA LYS A 528 40.38 -10.55 -7.61
C LYS A 528 39.17 -10.11 -8.43
N GLU A 529 38.03 -10.66 -8.16
CA GLU A 529 36.75 -10.15 -8.65
C GLU A 529 36.70 -8.65 -8.37
N ASP A 530 36.47 -7.87 -9.43
CA ASP A 530 36.42 -6.39 -9.44
C ASP A 530 35.14 -5.91 -8.73
N LYS A 531 35.00 -6.19 -7.42
CA LYS A 531 33.79 -5.88 -6.63
C LYS A 531 33.76 -4.47 -6.05
N ASP A 532 34.85 -3.69 -6.16
CA ASP A 532 35.01 -2.43 -5.43
C ASP A 532 35.35 -1.21 -6.28
N LYS A 533 35.15 -1.24 -7.58
CA LYS A 533 35.32 0.00 -8.38
C LYS A 533 34.05 0.84 -8.31
N PRO A 534 34.16 2.13 -7.91
CA PRO A 534 33.02 3.04 -7.98
C PRO A 534 32.51 3.10 -9.42
N VAL A 535 31.19 3.02 -9.58
CA VAL A 535 30.54 3.16 -10.88
C VAL A 535 30.89 4.54 -11.46
N ALA A 536 31.33 4.58 -12.71
CA ALA A 536 31.65 5.84 -13.37
C ALA A 536 30.40 6.75 -13.44
N PRO A 537 30.54 8.07 -13.32
CA PRO A 537 29.42 8.99 -13.43
C PRO A 537 28.67 8.79 -14.75
N LEU A 538 27.35 8.65 -14.64
CA LEU A 538 26.49 8.49 -15.80
C LEU A 538 26.49 9.74 -16.67
N LYS A 539 26.42 9.54 -17.98
CA LYS A 539 26.30 10.60 -18.98
C LYS A 539 24.99 10.40 -19.73
N PHE A 540 24.26 11.49 -19.92
CA PHE A 540 22.97 11.46 -20.58
C PHE A 540 23.00 12.32 -21.85
N ASP A 541 22.80 11.68 -23.01
CA ASP A 541 22.41 12.37 -24.24
C ASP A 541 20.89 12.45 -24.27
N LEU A 542 20.35 13.61 -23.87
CA LEU A 542 18.91 13.83 -23.75
C LEU A 542 18.30 14.52 -24.97
N GLU A 543 19.08 15.07 -25.87
CA GLU A 543 18.60 15.91 -26.97
C GLU A 543 17.66 15.14 -27.89
N ASN A 544 18.04 13.94 -28.31
CA ASN A 544 17.26 13.11 -29.22
C ASN A 544 16.73 11.82 -28.55
N ARG A 545 16.49 11.86 -27.23
CA ARG A 545 16.07 10.68 -26.47
C ARG A 545 14.79 10.04 -26.97
N LYS A 546 13.85 10.84 -27.50
CA LYS A 546 12.55 10.35 -28.00
C LYS A 546 12.70 9.47 -29.23
N ASP A 547 13.74 9.66 -30.04
CA ASP A 547 14.03 8.83 -31.21
C ASP A 547 14.69 7.49 -30.82
N ARG A 548 15.10 7.34 -29.56
CA ARG A 548 15.73 6.15 -28.99
C ARG A 548 14.80 5.39 -28.04
N ILE A 549 13.50 5.38 -28.37
CA ILE A 549 12.48 4.62 -27.63
C ILE A 549 12.08 3.40 -28.45
N ILE A 550 12.06 2.24 -27.80
CA ILE A 550 11.62 0.97 -28.42
C ILE A 550 10.60 0.30 -27.49
N ARG A 551 9.50 -0.21 -28.06
CA ARG A 551 8.57 -1.09 -27.37
C ARG A 551 9.17 -2.49 -27.27
N LEU A 552 9.20 -3.06 -26.06
CA LEU A 552 9.80 -4.38 -25.80
C LEU A 552 8.77 -5.51 -25.78
N THR A 553 7.54 -5.25 -25.36
CA THR A 553 6.47 -6.26 -25.32
C THR A 553 5.86 -6.48 -26.70
N ALA A 554 5.60 -7.73 -27.04
CA ALA A 554 4.98 -8.08 -28.32
C ALA A 554 3.50 -7.68 -28.37
N ASN A 555 2.79 -7.82 -27.26
CA ASN A 555 1.36 -7.52 -27.11
C ASN A 555 1.11 -6.72 -25.85
N SER A 556 0.17 -5.78 -25.91
CA SER A 556 -0.35 -5.08 -24.75
C SER A 556 -1.14 -6.03 -23.85
N SER A 557 -1.07 -5.81 -22.53
CA SER A 557 -1.71 -6.69 -21.56
C SER A 557 -2.00 -5.95 -20.25
N SER A 558 -2.74 -6.60 -19.35
CA SER A 558 -2.71 -6.23 -17.96
C SER A 558 -1.34 -6.59 -17.40
N LEU A 559 -0.43 -5.61 -17.35
CA LEU A 559 0.97 -5.78 -16.95
C LEU A 559 1.10 -5.69 -15.42
N GLY A 560 1.84 -6.61 -14.83
CA GLY A 560 2.24 -6.55 -13.41
C GLY A 560 3.57 -5.81 -13.27
N ASP A 561 4.65 -6.47 -13.64
CA ASP A 561 6.01 -5.92 -13.59
C ASP A 561 6.90 -6.53 -14.68
N ALA A 562 8.07 -5.93 -14.92
CA ALA A 562 9.02 -6.40 -15.92
C ALA A 562 10.49 -6.20 -15.48
N VAL A 563 11.35 -7.13 -15.92
CA VAL A 563 12.80 -7.10 -15.72
C VAL A 563 13.50 -7.39 -17.05
N LEU A 564 14.45 -6.55 -17.43
CA LEU A 564 15.31 -6.76 -18.58
C LEU A 564 16.58 -7.49 -18.15
N ALA A 565 16.96 -8.53 -18.85
CA ALA A 565 18.23 -9.23 -18.63
C ALA A 565 19.43 -8.27 -18.82
N PRO A 566 20.56 -8.45 -18.08
CA PRO A 566 21.70 -7.53 -18.11
C PRO A 566 22.31 -7.34 -19.51
N LYS A 567 22.20 -8.34 -20.38
CA LYS A 567 22.65 -8.23 -21.78
C LYS A 567 21.67 -7.51 -22.70
N GLY A 568 20.47 -7.19 -22.23
CA GLY A 568 19.43 -6.57 -23.03
C GLY A 568 18.81 -7.48 -24.09
N ASP A 569 18.98 -8.80 -24.00
CA ASP A 569 18.51 -9.78 -24.97
C ASP A 569 17.16 -10.39 -24.60
N LYS A 570 16.78 -10.40 -23.33
CA LYS A 570 15.55 -11.00 -22.83
C LYS A 570 14.78 -10.07 -21.89
N LEU A 571 13.47 -10.05 -22.06
CA LEU A 571 12.53 -9.38 -21.16
C LEU A 571 11.73 -10.46 -20.41
N TYR A 572 11.75 -10.40 -19.08
CA TYR A 572 10.86 -11.18 -18.21
C TYR A 572 9.76 -10.27 -17.71
N TYR A 573 8.51 -10.72 -17.79
CA TYR A 573 7.39 -9.88 -17.36
C TYR A 573 6.20 -10.70 -16.87
N CYS A 574 5.49 -10.18 -15.87
CA CYS A 574 4.23 -10.70 -15.39
C CYS A 574 3.09 -10.04 -16.14
N ALA A 575 2.26 -10.83 -16.80
CA ALA A 575 1.12 -10.32 -17.55
C ALA A 575 -0.08 -11.25 -17.49
N ALA A 576 -1.28 -10.65 -17.48
CA ALA A 576 -2.54 -11.38 -17.62
C ALA A 576 -3.13 -11.11 -19.01
N PHE A 577 -3.19 -12.16 -19.84
CA PHE A 577 -3.86 -12.13 -21.14
C PHE A 577 -5.29 -12.67 -21.06
N GLU A 578 -5.55 -13.63 -20.16
CA GLU A 578 -6.85 -14.25 -19.94
C GLU A 578 -7.23 -14.22 -18.47
N LYS A 579 -6.89 -15.27 -17.71
CA LYS A 579 -7.19 -15.39 -16.28
C LYS A 579 -5.90 -15.54 -15.48
N GLY A 580 -5.71 -14.63 -14.52
CA GLY A 580 -4.54 -14.61 -13.66
C GLY A 580 -3.30 -14.04 -14.36
N PHE A 581 -2.26 -13.82 -13.56
CA PHE A 581 -0.97 -13.33 -14.05
C PHE A 581 -0.02 -14.50 -14.21
N ASP A 582 0.60 -14.55 -15.37
CA ASP A 582 1.61 -15.53 -15.73
C ASP A 582 2.97 -14.86 -15.91
N LEU A 583 4.05 -15.58 -15.66
CA LEU A 583 5.41 -15.13 -15.93
C LEU A 583 5.82 -15.54 -17.35
N TRP A 584 6.24 -14.56 -18.13
CA TRP A 584 6.64 -14.69 -19.51
C TRP A 584 8.11 -14.30 -19.73
N GLU A 585 8.77 -14.98 -20.66
CA GLU A 585 10.06 -14.59 -21.24
C GLU A 585 9.84 -14.15 -22.69
N HIS A 586 10.32 -12.98 -23.06
CA HIS A 586 10.39 -12.54 -24.46
C HIS A 586 11.85 -12.38 -24.87
N ASP A 587 12.29 -13.17 -25.83
CA ASP A 587 13.60 -13.06 -26.45
C ASP A 587 13.53 -11.95 -27.50
N LEU A 588 14.24 -10.85 -27.26
CA LEU A 588 14.21 -9.63 -28.07
C LEU A 588 14.97 -9.80 -29.39
N LYS A 589 15.92 -10.75 -29.46
CA LYS A 589 16.70 -11.04 -30.68
C LYS A 589 16.00 -12.06 -31.58
N GLU A 590 15.44 -13.10 -30.98
CA GLU A 590 14.67 -14.14 -31.69
C GLU A 590 13.22 -13.71 -31.95
N LYS A 591 12.73 -12.64 -31.30
CA LYS A 591 11.34 -12.18 -31.35
C LYS A 591 10.33 -13.27 -30.98
N SER A 592 10.70 -14.10 -30.01
CA SER A 592 9.88 -15.22 -29.55
C SER A 592 9.45 -15.02 -28.11
N THR A 593 8.23 -15.45 -27.78
CA THR A 593 7.67 -15.33 -26.43
C THR A 593 7.37 -16.72 -25.88
N LYS A 594 7.73 -16.95 -24.64
CA LYS A 594 7.60 -18.24 -23.96
C LYS A 594 6.96 -18.05 -22.58
N LEU A 595 5.96 -18.86 -22.27
CA LEU A 595 5.38 -18.96 -20.94
C LEU A 595 6.33 -19.73 -20.03
N LEU A 596 6.74 -19.13 -18.92
CA LEU A 596 7.60 -19.79 -17.92
C LEU A 596 6.79 -20.43 -16.80
N LEU A 597 5.93 -19.64 -16.12
CA LEU A 597 5.12 -20.08 -15.00
C LEU A 597 3.70 -19.53 -15.10
N LYS A 598 2.71 -20.34 -14.71
CA LYS A 598 1.31 -19.94 -14.64
C LYS A 598 0.91 -19.51 -13.25
N ASN A 599 -0.06 -18.56 -13.18
CA ASN A 599 -0.71 -18.13 -11.94
C ASN A 599 0.27 -17.67 -10.86
N VAL A 600 1.28 -16.90 -11.23
CA VAL A 600 2.26 -16.32 -10.29
C VAL A 600 1.69 -15.15 -9.48
N GLY A 601 0.50 -14.66 -9.82
CA GLY A 601 -0.09 -13.48 -9.21
C GLY A 601 0.43 -12.17 -9.83
N ARG A 602 -0.23 -11.08 -9.49
CA ARG A 602 0.24 -9.73 -9.81
C ARG A 602 1.22 -9.30 -8.73
N GLY A 603 2.50 -9.21 -9.04
CA GLY A 603 3.53 -8.86 -8.09
C GLY A 603 4.71 -8.15 -8.73
N THR A 604 5.63 -7.67 -7.90
CA THR A 604 6.92 -7.12 -8.31
C THR A 604 7.88 -8.28 -8.58
N LEU A 605 8.63 -8.20 -9.68
CA LEU A 605 9.69 -9.13 -10.01
C LEU A 605 11.00 -8.67 -9.38
N PHE A 606 11.56 -9.53 -8.55
CA PHE A 606 12.90 -9.36 -8.01
C PHE A 606 13.85 -10.30 -8.76
N ALA A 607 15.00 -9.78 -9.13
CA ALA A 607 16.02 -10.55 -9.81
C ALA A 607 17.37 -10.33 -9.13
N ASP A 608 18.20 -11.37 -9.11
CA ASP A 608 19.60 -11.18 -8.77
C ASP A 608 20.33 -10.36 -9.87
N LYS A 609 21.55 -9.89 -9.58
CA LYS A 609 22.33 -9.04 -10.53
C LYS A 609 22.58 -9.69 -11.90
N LYS A 610 22.47 -11.00 -12.01
CA LYS A 610 22.68 -11.77 -13.24
C LYS A 610 21.38 -12.20 -13.91
N VAL A 611 20.25 -12.01 -13.21
CA VAL A 611 18.92 -12.52 -13.61
C VAL A 611 18.96 -14.04 -13.83
N GLU A 612 19.73 -14.75 -12.99
CA GLU A 612 19.76 -16.21 -12.94
C GLU A 612 18.62 -16.74 -12.05
N ASN A 613 18.14 -15.89 -11.10
CA ASN A 613 17.01 -16.15 -10.21
C ASN A 613 15.99 -14.99 -10.30
N LEU A 614 14.73 -15.34 -10.50
CA LEU A 614 13.57 -14.43 -10.55
C LEU A 614 12.57 -14.82 -9.46
#